data_5fd3e08d8b51ef30cd0cc12fba69e3bf
#
_entry.id   5fd3e08d8b51ef30cd0cc12fba69e3bf
#
_cell.length_a   1.000
_cell.length_b   1.000
_cell.length_c   1.000
_cell.angle_alpha   90.00
_cell.angle_beta   90.00
_cell.angle_gamma   90.00
#
_symmetry.space_group_name_H-M   'P 1'
#
loop_
_entity.id
_entity.type
_entity.pdbx_description
1 polymer ?
#
loop_
_entity_poly.entity_id
_entity_poly.type
_entity_poly.pdbx_seq_one_letter_code
_entity_poly.pdbx_strand_id
1 'polypeptide(L)'
;FFENDKLIIINRATDKLLILFEDIIEKKFFDLKIITKCGLLEKKSKLRNFFEKNNSLAITAFYDDNFQSLLSFTQNFFLANKIKISSQNINLIIERCNGNRLTLKNELKKILLYTQKNILNFEDILKLINNNENLEISELTDQCLAKNRKKTLHLLNENILSTDDNIPIIKNFLYKLKRLKKIKRELEKNKKIDEVLSSFKPPIFWKDKDILKQQLKVCSTNDIDLLIKKINYLELVMKKNAQISNQILSDFIMERFEISSS
;
A
#
# COMPACT_ATOMS: atom_id res chain seq x y z
N PHE A 1 18.60 5.46 -33.08
CA PHE A 1 20.09 5.51 -33.29
C PHE A 1 20.55 6.80 -33.98
N PHE A 2 19.62 7.63 -34.45
CA PHE A 2 19.93 8.84 -35.23
C PHE A 2 19.69 10.15 -34.46
N GLU A 3 19.25 10.09 -33.20
CA GLU A 3 19.08 11.28 -32.34
C GLU A 3 20.34 11.50 -31.50
N ASN A 4 20.74 12.74 -31.35
CA ASN A 4 21.96 13.13 -30.62
C ASN A 4 21.82 12.91 -29.10
N ASP A 5 20.61 13.10 -28.51
CA ASP A 5 20.36 12.92 -27.10
C ASP A 5 19.87 11.48 -26.76
N LYS A 6 20.62 10.74 -25.95
CA LYS A 6 20.27 9.37 -25.54
C LYS A 6 19.94 9.33 -24.05
N LEU A 7 18.80 8.68 -23.72
CA LEU A 7 18.41 8.40 -22.35
C LEU A 7 18.44 6.88 -22.11
N ILE A 8 19.27 6.43 -21.17
CA ILE A 8 19.35 5.03 -20.73
C ILE A 8 18.73 4.92 -19.34
N ILE A 9 17.78 3.99 -19.16
CA ILE A 9 17.19 3.67 -17.86
C ILE A 9 17.66 2.28 -17.44
N ILE A 10 18.43 2.20 -16.36
CA ILE A 10 18.92 0.96 -15.78
C ILE A 10 18.05 0.61 -14.57
N ASN A 11 17.41 -0.53 -14.58
CA ASN A 11 16.59 -1.02 -13.48
C ASN A 11 17.35 -2.06 -12.65
N ARG A 12 17.11 -2.08 -11.32
CA ARG A 12 17.69 -3.03 -10.38
C ARG A 12 19.23 -3.04 -10.37
N ALA A 13 19.82 -1.87 -10.49
CA ALA A 13 21.27 -1.73 -10.42
C ALA A 13 21.82 -2.16 -9.04
N THR A 14 23.00 -2.74 -9.05
CA THR A 14 23.73 -3.21 -7.87
C THR A 14 25.19 -2.78 -7.95
N ASP A 15 25.98 -3.02 -6.92
CA ASP A 15 27.41 -2.75 -6.87
C ASP A 15 28.21 -3.32 -8.04
N LYS A 16 27.67 -4.33 -8.73
CA LYS A 16 28.30 -4.94 -9.92
C LYS A 16 28.44 -3.97 -11.11
N LEU A 17 27.62 -2.92 -11.15
CA LEU A 17 27.67 -1.92 -12.22
C LEU A 17 28.67 -0.78 -11.98
N LEU A 18 29.38 -0.81 -10.86
CA LEU A 18 30.33 0.24 -10.51
C LEU A 18 31.36 0.49 -11.62
N ILE A 19 32.01 -0.58 -12.10
CA ILE A 19 33.03 -0.51 -13.16
C ILE A 19 32.48 0.15 -14.43
N LEU A 20 31.23 -0.20 -14.81
CA LEU A 20 30.58 0.41 -15.96
C LEU A 20 30.38 1.92 -15.80
N PHE A 21 30.00 2.37 -14.59
CA PHE A 21 29.84 3.81 -14.34
C PHE A 21 31.16 4.56 -14.29
N GLU A 22 32.22 3.94 -13.77
CA GLU A 22 33.56 4.47 -13.82
C GLU A 22 34.02 4.72 -15.27
N ASP A 23 33.87 3.70 -16.14
CA ASP A 23 34.18 3.80 -17.57
C ASP A 23 33.35 4.88 -18.29
N ILE A 24 32.07 5.00 -17.98
CA ILE A 24 31.21 6.01 -18.60
C ILE A 24 31.65 7.44 -18.24
N ILE A 25 32.02 7.64 -16.99
CA ILE A 25 32.46 8.96 -16.52
C ILE A 25 33.81 9.33 -17.12
N GLU A 26 34.75 8.39 -17.21
CA GLU A 26 36.04 8.61 -17.82
C GLU A 26 35.94 9.00 -19.31
N LYS A 27 35.03 8.34 -20.04
CA LYS A 27 34.82 8.58 -21.48
C LYS A 27 34.04 9.85 -21.80
N LYS A 28 33.48 10.56 -20.81
CA LYS A 28 32.80 11.87 -20.94
C LYS A 28 31.81 11.94 -22.12
N PHE A 29 30.81 11.06 -22.16
CA PHE A 29 29.78 11.14 -23.16
C PHE A 29 28.86 12.35 -22.90
N PHE A 30 28.85 13.31 -23.82
CA PHE A 30 28.10 14.57 -23.67
C PHE A 30 26.58 14.38 -23.96
N ASP A 31 26.23 13.45 -24.83
CA ASP A 31 24.85 13.25 -25.29
C ASP A 31 24.14 12.09 -24.60
N LEU A 32 24.66 11.64 -23.43
CA LEU A 32 24.13 10.49 -22.72
C LEU A 32 23.60 10.89 -21.34
N LYS A 33 22.31 10.69 -21.12
CA LYS A 33 21.67 10.79 -19.81
C LYS A 33 21.35 9.39 -19.29
N ILE A 34 21.75 9.09 -18.06
CA ILE A 34 21.52 7.78 -17.44
C ILE A 34 20.72 7.94 -16.16
N ILE A 35 19.59 7.25 -16.09
CA ILE A 35 18.78 7.14 -14.85
C ILE A 35 18.93 5.71 -14.33
N THR A 36 19.49 5.59 -13.13
CA THR A 36 19.71 4.29 -12.50
C THR A 36 18.74 4.10 -11.34
N LYS A 37 17.91 3.04 -11.41
CA LYS A 37 16.99 2.65 -10.35
C LYS A 37 17.61 1.49 -9.57
N CYS A 38 17.82 1.70 -8.28
CA CYS A 38 18.37 0.70 -7.37
C CYS A 38 17.30 0.25 -6.37
N GLY A 39 17.45 -0.95 -5.83
CA GLY A 39 16.79 -1.34 -4.60
C GLY A 39 17.40 -0.64 -3.38
N LEU A 40 17.22 -1.23 -2.20
CA LEU A 40 17.83 -0.73 -0.97
C LEU A 40 19.36 -0.81 -1.09
N LEU A 41 20.02 0.33 -1.11
CA LEU A 41 21.48 0.43 -1.04
C LEU A 41 21.89 0.79 0.39
N GLU A 42 22.57 -0.13 1.06
CA GLU A 42 23.14 0.11 2.39
C GLU A 42 24.26 1.19 2.35
N LYS A 43 24.59 1.78 3.51
CA LYS A 43 25.67 2.78 3.61
C LYS A 43 27.02 2.25 3.13
N LYS A 44 27.26 0.92 3.25
CA LYS A 44 28.49 0.26 2.79
C LYS A 44 28.51 -0.07 1.28
N SER A 45 27.42 0.16 0.53
CA SER A 45 27.37 -0.08 -0.90
C SER A 45 28.40 0.76 -1.64
N LYS A 46 29.22 0.12 -2.48
CA LYS A 46 30.24 0.77 -3.27
C LYS A 46 29.62 1.71 -4.31
N LEU A 47 28.53 1.28 -4.96
CA LEU A 47 27.80 2.08 -5.93
C LEU A 47 27.23 3.35 -5.28
N ARG A 48 26.61 3.22 -4.10
CA ARG A 48 26.10 4.37 -3.35
C ARG A 48 27.21 5.35 -3.02
N ASN A 49 28.32 4.88 -2.44
CA ASN A 49 29.46 5.72 -2.07
C ASN A 49 30.09 6.42 -3.27
N PHE A 50 30.13 5.77 -4.42
CA PHE A 50 30.63 6.34 -5.66
C PHE A 50 29.77 7.52 -6.12
N PHE A 51 28.44 7.34 -6.13
CA PHE A 51 27.51 8.40 -6.50
C PHE A 51 27.50 9.56 -5.49
N GLU A 52 27.60 9.28 -4.18
CA GLU A 52 27.63 10.32 -3.13
C GLU A 52 28.92 11.16 -3.18
N LYS A 53 30.05 10.57 -3.60
CA LYS A 53 31.36 11.25 -3.63
C LYS A 53 31.63 12.00 -4.93
N ASN A 54 30.94 11.69 -6.00
CA ASN A 54 31.21 12.27 -7.31
C ASN A 54 30.28 13.47 -7.58
N ASN A 55 30.85 14.67 -7.69
CA ASN A 55 30.10 15.92 -7.89
C ASN A 55 29.32 15.99 -9.22
N SER A 56 29.66 15.16 -10.20
CA SER A 56 28.98 15.11 -11.50
C SER A 56 27.76 14.18 -11.49
N LEU A 57 27.52 13.45 -10.38
CA LEU A 57 26.43 12.51 -10.23
C LEU A 57 25.41 13.00 -9.20
N ALA A 58 24.15 12.63 -9.41
CA ALA A 58 23.08 12.88 -8.45
C ALA A 58 22.56 11.56 -7.90
N ILE A 59 22.35 11.48 -6.59
CA ILE A 59 21.70 10.36 -5.92
C ILE A 59 20.57 10.88 -5.05
N THR A 60 19.40 10.22 -5.13
CA THR A 60 18.23 10.58 -4.34
C THR A 60 17.64 9.32 -3.69
N ALA A 61 17.47 9.35 -2.39
CA ALA A 61 16.81 8.30 -1.66
C ALA A 61 15.29 8.49 -1.69
N PHE A 62 14.56 7.43 -2.03
CA PHE A 62 13.11 7.39 -1.95
C PHE A 62 12.71 6.50 -0.78
N TYR A 63 11.89 7.03 0.11
CA TYR A 63 11.35 6.31 1.27
C TYR A 63 9.89 5.95 1.04
N ASP A 64 9.46 4.88 1.70
CA ASP A 64 8.06 4.50 1.69
C ASP A 64 7.19 5.61 2.27
N ASP A 65 6.02 5.81 1.66
CA ASP A 65 5.08 6.79 2.16
C ASP A 65 4.53 6.39 3.53
N ASN A 66 4.41 7.39 4.38
CA ASN A 66 3.61 7.30 5.59
C ASN A 66 2.31 8.10 5.41
N PHE A 67 1.39 7.99 6.38
CA PHE A 67 0.12 8.72 6.30
C PHE A 67 0.33 10.23 6.13
N GLN A 68 1.30 10.82 6.83
CA GLN A 68 1.56 12.26 6.78
C GLN A 68 2.05 12.72 5.41
N SER A 69 2.92 11.93 4.75
CA SER A 69 3.39 12.23 3.40
C SER A 69 2.25 12.15 2.37
N LEU A 70 1.37 11.15 2.50
CA LEU A 70 0.18 11.01 1.65
C LEU A 70 -0.84 12.13 1.91
N LEU A 71 -1.01 12.53 3.16
CA LEU A 71 -1.87 13.64 3.54
C LEU A 71 -1.40 14.95 2.91
N SER A 72 -0.12 15.28 3.07
CA SER A 72 0.48 16.47 2.46
C SER A 72 0.39 16.44 0.94
N PHE A 73 0.64 15.29 0.33
CA PHE A 73 0.50 15.11 -1.12
C PHE A 73 -0.93 15.38 -1.59
N THR A 74 -1.93 14.84 -0.89
CA THR A 74 -3.35 15.01 -1.22
C THR A 74 -3.83 16.44 -1.02
N GLN A 75 -3.45 17.07 0.07
CA GLN A 75 -3.77 18.47 0.36
C GLN A 75 -3.19 19.40 -0.71
N ASN A 76 -1.91 19.24 -1.06
CA ASN A 76 -1.25 20.03 -2.09
C ASN A 76 -1.92 19.84 -3.46
N PHE A 77 -2.34 18.61 -3.79
CA PHE A 77 -3.07 18.34 -5.03
C PHE A 77 -4.39 19.12 -5.11
N PHE A 78 -5.20 19.08 -4.06
CA PHE A 78 -6.49 19.80 -4.03
C PHE A 78 -6.32 21.32 -4.00
N LEU A 79 -5.31 21.82 -3.27
CA LEU A 79 -4.97 23.25 -3.26
C LEU A 79 -4.54 23.75 -4.65
N ALA A 80 -3.64 23.03 -5.31
CA ALA A 80 -3.16 23.38 -6.66
C ALA A 80 -4.30 23.41 -7.70
N ASN A 81 -5.31 22.54 -7.54
CA ASN A 81 -6.46 22.47 -8.43
C ASN A 81 -7.68 23.30 -7.94
N LYS A 82 -7.51 24.08 -6.86
CA LYS A 82 -8.57 24.94 -6.28
C LYS A 82 -9.85 24.18 -5.88
N ILE A 83 -9.72 22.91 -5.50
CA ILE A 83 -10.84 22.07 -5.06
C ILE A 83 -10.99 22.18 -3.55
N LYS A 84 -12.16 22.58 -3.09
CA LYS A 84 -12.49 22.61 -1.66
C LYS A 84 -12.93 21.22 -1.21
N ILE A 85 -12.25 20.66 -0.22
CA ILE A 85 -12.53 19.34 0.33
C ILE A 85 -12.29 19.31 1.83
N SER A 86 -13.11 18.58 2.58
CA SER A 86 -12.93 18.44 4.02
C SER A 86 -11.76 17.51 4.37
N SER A 87 -11.13 17.74 5.52
CA SER A 87 -10.08 16.85 6.04
C SER A 87 -10.58 15.40 6.22
N GLN A 88 -11.87 15.24 6.56
CA GLN A 88 -12.48 13.91 6.69
C GLN A 88 -12.50 13.17 5.35
N ASN A 89 -12.85 13.85 4.27
CA ASN A 89 -12.87 13.29 2.93
C ASN A 89 -11.45 12.95 2.43
N ILE A 90 -10.47 13.80 2.73
CA ILE A 90 -9.06 13.53 2.41
C ILE A 90 -8.60 12.25 3.11
N ASN A 91 -8.89 12.12 4.41
CA ASN A 91 -8.53 10.93 5.18
C ASN A 91 -9.18 9.66 4.61
N LEU A 92 -10.46 9.74 4.23
CA LEU A 92 -11.18 8.64 3.60
C LEU A 92 -10.52 8.20 2.29
N ILE A 93 -10.17 9.15 1.42
CA ILE A 93 -9.51 8.86 0.13
C ILE A 93 -8.18 8.13 0.38
N ILE A 94 -7.35 8.63 1.30
CA ILE A 94 -6.05 8.01 1.61
C ILE A 94 -6.23 6.60 2.17
N GLU A 95 -7.19 6.42 3.07
CA GLU A 95 -7.46 5.13 3.69
C GLU A 95 -7.91 4.09 2.66
N ARG A 96 -8.79 4.46 1.75
CA ARG A 96 -9.27 3.58 0.66
C ARG A 96 -8.18 3.21 -0.36
N CYS A 97 -7.11 4.00 -0.42
CA CYS A 97 -5.94 3.69 -1.25
C CYS A 97 -4.92 2.77 -0.56
N ASN A 98 -5.20 2.28 0.66
CA ASN A 98 -4.33 1.36 1.42
C ASN A 98 -2.86 1.83 1.53
N GLY A 99 -2.63 3.14 1.59
CA GLY A 99 -1.29 3.71 1.67
C GLY A 99 -0.48 3.68 0.37
N ASN A 100 -1.09 3.30 -0.75
CA ASN A 100 -0.41 3.24 -2.05
C ASN A 100 -0.50 4.60 -2.77
N ARG A 101 0.64 5.28 -2.93
CA ARG A 101 0.73 6.59 -3.61
C ARG A 101 0.25 6.56 -5.06
N LEU A 102 0.52 5.49 -5.80
CA LEU A 102 0.11 5.41 -7.21
C LEU A 102 -1.40 5.29 -7.33
N THR A 103 -2.01 4.42 -6.54
CA THR A 103 -3.46 4.30 -6.43
C THR A 103 -4.08 5.64 -6.03
N LEU A 104 -3.55 6.27 -4.97
CA LEU A 104 -4.00 7.58 -4.52
C LEU A 104 -3.95 8.63 -5.64
N LYS A 105 -2.83 8.72 -6.37
CA LYS A 105 -2.68 9.64 -7.50
C LYS A 105 -3.74 9.41 -8.58
N ASN A 106 -4.07 8.16 -8.87
CA ASN A 106 -5.09 7.83 -9.87
C ASN A 106 -6.49 8.23 -9.38
N GLU A 107 -6.80 7.96 -8.10
CA GLU A 107 -8.07 8.38 -7.50
C GLU A 107 -8.22 9.91 -7.49
N LEU A 108 -7.17 10.64 -7.13
CA LEU A 108 -7.16 12.11 -7.18
C LEU A 108 -7.39 12.66 -8.59
N LYS A 109 -6.83 12.01 -9.61
CA LYS A 109 -7.10 12.40 -11.01
C LYS A 109 -8.56 12.17 -11.43
N LYS A 110 -9.18 11.06 -11.01
CA LYS A 110 -10.61 10.81 -11.25
C LYS A 110 -11.47 11.88 -10.59
N ILE A 111 -11.18 12.23 -9.35
CA ILE A 111 -11.89 13.30 -8.64
C ILE A 111 -11.72 14.64 -9.38
N LEU A 112 -10.53 14.97 -9.84
CA LEU A 112 -10.29 16.20 -10.60
C LEU A 112 -11.12 16.25 -11.87
N LEU A 113 -11.19 15.17 -12.64
CA LEU A 113 -12.00 15.09 -13.86
C LEU A 113 -13.50 15.25 -13.57
N TYR A 114 -13.96 14.67 -12.47
CA TYR A 114 -15.35 14.81 -12.03
C TYR A 114 -15.69 16.25 -11.65
N THR A 115 -14.81 16.92 -10.90
CA THR A 115 -15.03 18.29 -10.40
C THR A 115 -15.02 19.36 -11.50
N GLN A 116 -14.50 19.07 -12.69
CA GLN A 116 -14.59 19.97 -13.84
C GLN A 116 -16.04 20.23 -14.30
N LYS A 117 -16.96 19.31 -14.03
CA LYS A 117 -18.36 19.37 -14.46
C LYS A 117 -19.37 19.40 -13.31
N ASN A 118 -18.96 19.02 -12.10
CA ASN A 118 -19.84 18.79 -10.96
C ASN A 118 -19.27 19.36 -9.67
N ILE A 119 -20.16 19.73 -8.76
CA ILE A 119 -19.79 20.08 -7.38
C ILE A 119 -19.56 18.77 -6.61
N LEU A 120 -18.40 18.65 -5.98
CA LEU A 120 -18.01 17.44 -5.25
C LEU A 120 -18.71 17.38 -3.90
N ASN A 121 -19.53 16.36 -3.67
CA ASN A 121 -20.10 16.04 -2.37
C ASN A 121 -19.49 14.75 -1.79
N PHE A 122 -19.85 14.42 -0.57
CA PHE A 122 -19.30 13.23 0.13
C PHE A 122 -19.69 11.91 -0.57
N GLU A 123 -20.93 11.81 -1.04
CA GLU A 123 -21.42 10.61 -1.71
C GLU A 123 -20.76 10.37 -3.07
N ASP A 124 -20.47 11.47 -3.78
CA ASP A 124 -19.72 11.39 -5.02
C ASP A 124 -18.29 10.88 -4.79
N ILE A 125 -17.64 11.34 -3.73
CA ILE A 125 -16.32 10.82 -3.35
C ILE A 125 -16.41 9.32 -3.09
N LEU A 126 -17.40 8.88 -2.31
CA LEU A 126 -17.59 7.46 -2.06
C LEU A 126 -17.78 6.65 -3.34
N LYS A 127 -18.58 7.14 -4.28
CA LYS A 127 -18.80 6.47 -5.57
C LYS A 127 -17.55 6.46 -6.44
N LEU A 128 -16.83 7.58 -6.49
CA LEU A 128 -15.63 7.73 -7.34
C LEU A 128 -14.45 6.87 -6.89
N ILE A 129 -14.20 6.81 -5.56
CA ILE A 129 -13.10 6.01 -5.00
C ILE A 129 -13.46 4.54 -4.78
N ASN A 130 -14.72 4.20 -4.99
CA ASN A 130 -15.22 2.83 -4.98
C ASN A 130 -14.98 2.22 -6.37
N ASN A 131 -13.76 1.76 -6.68
CA ASN A 131 -13.64 0.65 -7.58
C ASN A 131 -14.30 -0.54 -6.86
N ASN A 132 -15.31 -1.15 -7.42
CA ASN A 132 -16.00 -2.29 -6.82
C ASN A 132 -15.01 -3.36 -6.35
N GLU A 133 -13.99 -3.67 -7.15
CA GLU A 133 -12.91 -4.61 -6.83
C GLU A 133 -12.15 -4.27 -5.53
N ASN A 134 -11.76 -3.01 -5.32
CA ASN A 134 -11.05 -2.62 -4.10
C ASN A 134 -11.93 -2.63 -2.85
N LEU A 135 -13.24 -2.39 -3.01
CA LEU A 135 -14.20 -2.51 -1.90
C LEU A 135 -14.42 -3.96 -1.53
N GLU A 136 -14.61 -4.81 -2.51
CA GLU A 136 -14.82 -6.24 -2.33
C GLU A 136 -13.61 -6.88 -1.66
N ILE A 137 -12.39 -6.56 -2.10
CA ILE A 137 -11.13 -6.97 -1.45
C ILE A 137 -11.06 -6.46 0.00
N SER A 138 -11.45 -5.22 0.23
CA SER A 138 -11.43 -4.64 1.57
C SER A 138 -12.45 -5.31 2.46
N GLU A 139 -13.66 -5.54 1.99
CA GLU A 139 -14.74 -6.19 2.74
C GLU A 139 -14.39 -7.65 3.02
N LEU A 140 -13.91 -8.40 2.02
CA LEU A 140 -13.45 -9.79 2.21
C LEU A 140 -12.41 -9.87 3.34
N THR A 141 -11.41 -9.00 3.30
CA THR A 141 -10.36 -8.97 4.32
C THR A 141 -10.93 -8.63 5.70
N ASP A 142 -11.83 -7.65 5.79
CA ASP A 142 -12.45 -7.25 7.05
C ASP A 142 -13.28 -8.36 7.65
N GLN A 143 -14.13 -9.03 6.86
CA GLN A 143 -14.97 -10.12 7.33
C GLN A 143 -14.14 -11.35 7.76
N CYS A 144 -13.07 -11.66 7.04
CA CYS A 144 -12.13 -12.71 7.40
C CYS A 144 -11.42 -12.41 8.73
N LEU A 145 -10.91 -11.19 8.93
CA LEU A 145 -10.28 -10.79 10.19
C LEU A 145 -11.26 -10.73 11.36
N ALA A 146 -12.52 -10.41 11.10
CA ALA A 146 -13.59 -10.46 12.11
C ALA A 146 -14.10 -11.88 12.39
N LYS A 147 -13.53 -12.92 11.77
CA LYS A 147 -13.98 -14.33 11.82
C LYS A 147 -15.45 -14.52 11.41
N ASN A 148 -15.96 -13.70 10.53
CA ASN A 148 -17.32 -13.84 9.99
C ASN A 148 -17.33 -14.83 8.81
N ARG A 149 -17.35 -16.13 9.13
CA ARG A 149 -17.26 -17.23 8.14
C ARG A 149 -18.32 -17.10 7.02
N LYS A 150 -19.60 -16.86 7.39
CA LYS A 150 -20.69 -16.81 6.41
C LYS A 150 -20.50 -15.72 5.36
N LYS A 151 -20.17 -14.50 5.80
CA LYS A 151 -19.94 -13.38 4.88
C LYS A 151 -18.65 -13.55 4.07
N THR A 152 -17.59 -14.08 4.68
CA THR A 152 -16.33 -14.33 3.98
C THR A 152 -16.50 -15.33 2.84
N LEU A 153 -17.23 -16.45 3.10
CA LEU A 153 -17.50 -17.46 2.07
C LEU A 153 -18.39 -16.92 0.96
N HIS A 154 -19.39 -16.12 1.31
CA HIS A 154 -20.25 -15.46 0.32
C HIS A 154 -19.43 -14.56 -0.61
N LEU A 155 -18.57 -13.70 -0.05
CA LEU A 155 -17.69 -12.82 -0.84
C LEU A 155 -16.69 -13.58 -1.70
N LEU A 156 -16.13 -14.70 -1.21
CA LEU A 156 -15.23 -15.55 -1.99
C LEU A 156 -15.93 -16.21 -3.18
N ASN A 157 -17.20 -16.62 -3.01
CA ASN A 157 -17.95 -17.31 -4.05
C ASN A 157 -18.56 -16.35 -5.09
N GLU A 158 -18.94 -15.13 -4.68
CA GLU A 158 -19.50 -14.14 -5.60
C GLU A 158 -18.41 -13.50 -6.48
N ASN A 159 -17.22 -13.36 -5.94
CA ASN A 159 -16.11 -12.75 -6.65
C ASN A 159 -15.26 -13.83 -7.28
N ILE A 160 -15.31 -13.96 -8.61
CA ILE A 160 -14.33 -14.72 -9.36
C ILE A 160 -13.03 -13.93 -9.28
N LEU A 161 -12.27 -14.17 -8.19
CA LEU A 161 -10.97 -13.54 -7.99
C LEU A 161 -10.05 -13.94 -9.15
N SER A 162 -9.59 -12.96 -9.89
CA SER A 162 -8.54 -13.20 -10.87
C SER A 162 -7.21 -13.49 -10.16
N THR A 163 -6.29 -14.17 -10.85
CA THR A 163 -4.94 -14.40 -10.29
C THR A 163 -4.22 -13.08 -9.98
N ASP A 164 -4.60 -12.00 -10.65
CA ASP A 164 -4.04 -10.66 -10.46
C ASP A 164 -4.50 -10.01 -9.15
N ASP A 165 -5.64 -10.43 -8.59
CA ASP A 165 -6.19 -9.90 -7.33
C ASP A 165 -5.52 -10.46 -6.09
N ASN A 166 -4.86 -11.60 -6.18
CA ASN A 166 -4.30 -12.31 -5.05
C ASN A 166 -3.26 -11.49 -4.28
N ILE A 167 -2.35 -10.83 -4.98
CA ILE A 167 -1.34 -9.98 -4.34
C ILE A 167 -1.95 -8.72 -3.73
N PRO A 168 -2.88 -7.99 -4.39
CA PRO A 168 -3.69 -6.95 -3.75
C PRO A 168 -4.38 -7.39 -2.46
N ILE A 169 -5.01 -8.56 -2.43
CA ILE A 169 -5.68 -9.10 -1.25
C ILE A 169 -4.68 -9.34 -0.11
N ILE A 170 -3.57 -10.00 -0.37
CA ILE A 170 -2.52 -10.25 0.62
C ILE A 170 -1.95 -8.93 1.19
N LYS A 171 -1.73 -7.94 0.35
CA LYS A 171 -1.28 -6.60 0.79
C LYS A 171 -2.33 -5.90 1.64
N ASN A 172 -3.61 -6.05 1.32
CA ASN A 172 -4.71 -5.50 2.11
C ASN A 172 -4.76 -6.14 3.51
N PHE A 173 -4.63 -7.48 3.60
CA PHE A 173 -4.49 -8.16 4.89
C PHE A 173 -3.33 -7.60 5.71
N LEU A 174 -2.16 -7.46 5.11
CA LEU A 174 -0.98 -6.94 5.79
C LEU A 174 -1.19 -5.52 6.30
N TYR A 175 -1.79 -4.64 5.49
CA TYR A 175 -2.12 -3.28 5.88
C TYR A 175 -3.07 -3.25 7.09
N LYS A 176 -4.18 -4.02 7.04
CA LYS A 176 -5.17 -4.07 8.11
C LYS A 176 -4.61 -4.69 9.39
N LEU A 177 -3.82 -5.74 9.31
CA LEU A 177 -3.16 -6.36 10.47
C LEU A 177 -2.16 -5.40 11.14
N LYS A 178 -1.35 -4.67 10.38
CA LYS A 178 -0.46 -3.64 10.91
C LYS A 178 -1.25 -2.53 11.64
N ARG A 179 -2.41 -2.15 11.11
CA ARG A 179 -3.33 -1.20 11.75
C ARG A 179 -3.89 -1.76 13.06
N LEU A 180 -4.41 -2.98 13.06
CA LEU A 180 -4.90 -3.67 14.26
C LEU A 180 -3.81 -3.78 15.33
N LYS A 181 -2.58 -4.12 14.95
CA LYS A 181 -1.44 -4.18 15.87
C LYS A 181 -1.18 -2.84 16.56
N LYS A 182 -1.22 -1.75 15.81
CA LYS A 182 -1.05 -0.40 16.39
C LYS A 182 -2.18 -0.07 17.38
N ILE A 183 -3.43 -0.38 17.03
CA ILE A 183 -4.59 -0.13 17.90
C ILE A 183 -4.47 -0.98 19.18
N LYS A 184 -4.12 -2.27 19.08
CA LYS A 184 -3.91 -3.15 20.24
C LYS A 184 -2.86 -2.62 21.20
N ARG A 185 -1.73 -2.14 20.71
CA ARG A 185 -0.67 -1.51 21.52
C ARG A 185 -1.15 -0.26 22.28
N GLU A 186 -2.05 0.53 21.69
CA GLU A 186 -2.65 1.66 22.40
C GLU A 186 -3.66 1.22 23.46
N LEU A 187 -4.38 0.12 23.22
CA LEU A 187 -5.31 -0.46 24.20
C LEU A 187 -4.58 -1.07 25.40
N GLU A 188 -3.38 -1.63 25.22
CA GLU A 188 -2.53 -2.17 26.31
C GLU A 188 -2.10 -1.09 27.32
N LYS A 189 -2.22 0.20 26.97
CA LYS A 189 -2.01 1.34 27.86
C LYS A 189 -3.24 1.69 28.73
N ASN A 190 -4.13 0.75 28.95
CA ASN A 190 -5.36 0.87 29.77
C ASN A 190 -6.37 1.94 29.26
N LYS A 191 -6.41 2.19 27.97
CA LYS A 191 -7.38 3.09 27.34
C LYS A 191 -8.66 2.33 26.92
N LYS A 192 -9.80 2.99 26.93
CA LYS A 192 -11.06 2.43 26.40
C LYS A 192 -11.01 2.34 24.88
N ILE A 193 -11.64 1.32 24.32
CA ILE A 193 -11.66 1.08 22.86
C ILE A 193 -12.15 2.31 22.10
N ASP A 194 -13.24 2.94 22.54
CA ASP A 194 -13.83 4.11 21.87
C ASP A 194 -12.91 5.33 21.90
N GLU A 195 -12.16 5.52 22.98
CA GLU A 195 -11.17 6.59 23.09
C GLU A 195 -10.00 6.37 22.12
N VAL A 196 -9.49 5.13 22.05
CA VAL A 196 -8.41 4.78 21.13
C VAL A 196 -8.86 4.95 19.69
N LEU A 197 -10.04 4.43 19.32
CA LEU A 197 -10.55 4.52 17.94
C LEU A 197 -10.87 5.96 17.52
N SER A 198 -11.27 6.84 18.45
CA SER A 198 -11.57 8.26 18.14
C SER A 198 -10.30 9.11 18.01
N SER A 199 -9.26 8.80 18.80
CA SER A 199 -7.99 9.53 18.80
C SER A 199 -6.94 8.93 17.86
N PHE A 200 -7.24 7.79 17.22
CA PHE A 200 -6.28 7.08 16.36
C PHE A 200 -5.86 7.91 15.15
N LYS A 201 -4.59 7.85 14.82
CA LYS A 201 -4.02 8.50 13.64
C LYS A 201 -3.40 7.45 12.70
N PRO A 202 -3.86 7.38 11.43
CA PRO A 202 -4.89 8.23 10.80
C PRO A 202 -6.29 7.99 11.38
N PRO A 203 -7.19 9.00 11.28
CA PRO A 203 -8.57 8.87 11.77
C PRO A 203 -9.30 7.71 11.12
N ILE A 204 -10.00 6.92 11.94
CA ILE A 204 -10.78 5.78 11.47
C ILE A 204 -12.10 6.28 10.90
N PHE A 205 -12.45 5.80 9.70
CA PHE A 205 -13.73 6.12 9.11
C PHE A 205 -14.86 5.55 9.99
N TRP A 206 -15.89 6.35 10.23
CA TRP A 206 -16.93 5.99 11.20
C TRP A 206 -17.67 4.68 10.87
N LYS A 207 -17.88 4.35 9.58
CA LYS A 207 -18.48 3.08 9.14
C LYS A 207 -17.61 1.86 9.43
N ASP A 208 -16.30 2.03 9.54
CA ASP A 208 -15.36 0.92 9.77
C ASP A 208 -15.17 0.64 11.28
N LYS A 209 -15.68 1.50 12.17
CA LYS A 209 -15.49 1.35 13.62
C LYS A 209 -16.06 0.05 14.18
N ASP A 210 -17.22 -0.36 13.71
CA ASP A 210 -17.91 -1.55 14.23
C ASP A 210 -17.20 -2.85 13.83
N ILE A 211 -16.75 -2.95 12.57
CA ILE A 211 -15.97 -4.11 12.12
C ILE A 211 -14.61 -4.17 12.81
N LEU A 212 -13.96 -3.02 13.03
CA LEU A 212 -12.71 -2.95 13.79
C LEU A 212 -12.89 -3.39 15.25
N LYS A 213 -13.99 -3.00 15.91
CA LYS A 213 -14.31 -3.49 17.27
C LYS A 213 -14.47 -5.00 17.30
N GLN A 214 -15.09 -5.60 16.28
CA GLN A 214 -15.21 -7.06 16.16
C GLN A 214 -13.85 -7.71 15.98
N GLN A 215 -13.02 -7.20 15.07
CA GLN A 215 -11.67 -7.71 14.82
C GLN A 215 -10.78 -7.63 16.07
N LEU A 216 -10.85 -6.52 16.82
CA LEU A 216 -10.12 -6.35 18.08
C LEU A 216 -10.54 -7.33 19.18
N LYS A 217 -11.81 -7.79 19.18
CA LYS A 217 -12.28 -8.80 20.12
C LYS A 217 -11.78 -10.21 19.80
N VAL A 218 -11.71 -10.56 18.50
CA VAL A 218 -11.39 -11.94 18.07
C VAL A 218 -9.91 -12.17 17.76
N CYS A 219 -9.10 -11.13 17.57
CA CYS A 219 -7.68 -11.25 17.31
C CYS A 219 -6.87 -10.83 18.55
N SER A 220 -6.07 -11.72 19.11
CA SER A 220 -5.06 -11.36 20.12
C SER A 220 -3.84 -10.69 19.48
N THR A 221 -3.00 -10.02 20.28
CA THR A 221 -1.74 -9.42 19.77
C THR A 221 -0.83 -10.49 19.18
N ASN A 222 -0.78 -11.67 19.80
CA ASN A 222 0.01 -12.79 19.33
C ASN A 222 -0.51 -13.35 18.00
N ASP A 223 -1.85 -13.50 17.84
CA ASP A 223 -2.48 -13.92 16.58
C ASP A 223 -2.13 -12.97 15.44
N ILE A 224 -2.17 -11.66 15.71
CA ILE A 224 -1.85 -10.64 14.70
C ILE A 224 -0.39 -10.79 14.25
N ASP A 225 0.54 -11.03 15.16
CA ASP A 225 1.95 -11.21 14.82
C ASP A 225 2.22 -12.48 14.03
N LEU A 226 1.56 -13.57 14.38
CA LEU A 226 1.63 -14.84 13.63
C LEU A 226 1.07 -14.66 12.21
N LEU A 227 -0.08 -13.98 12.09
CA LEU A 227 -0.69 -13.71 10.79
C LEU A 227 0.18 -12.82 9.91
N ILE A 228 0.82 -11.80 10.46
CA ILE A 228 1.75 -10.95 9.70
C ILE A 228 2.91 -11.78 9.15
N LYS A 229 3.50 -12.66 9.96
CA LYS A 229 4.58 -13.56 9.52
C LYS A 229 4.09 -14.50 8.41
N LYS A 230 2.92 -15.11 8.60
CA LYS A 230 2.32 -16.04 7.64
C LYS A 230 2.03 -15.36 6.31
N ILE A 231 1.43 -14.17 6.32
CA ILE A 231 1.11 -13.39 5.11
C ILE A 231 2.37 -13.00 4.33
N ASN A 232 3.43 -12.57 5.00
CA ASN A 232 4.70 -12.28 4.33
C ASN A 232 5.30 -13.52 3.65
N TYR A 233 5.18 -14.69 4.29
CA TYR A 233 5.59 -15.95 3.68
C TYR A 233 4.72 -16.32 2.47
N LEU A 234 3.40 -16.21 2.61
CA LEU A 234 2.45 -16.48 1.52
C LEU A 234 2.69 -15.60 0.30
N GLU A 235 3.00 -14.31 0.49
CA GLU A 235 3.33 -13.42 -0.62
C GLU A 235 4.51 -13.96 -1.45
N LEU A 236 5.53 -14.49 -0.79
CA LEU A 236 6.68 -15.10 -1.48
C LEU A 236 6.30 -16.38 -2.20
N VAL A 237 5.50 -17.26 -1.58
CA VAL A 237 5.05 -18.53 -2.16
C VAL A 237 4.18 -18.28 -3.39
N MET A 238 3.23 -17.36 -3.30
CA MET A 238 2.32 -17.02 -4.39
C MET A 238 3.05 -16.40 -5.58
N LYS A 239 4.04 -15.53 -5.34
CA LYS A 239 4.87 -14.97 -6.42
C LYS A 239 5.72 -16.02 -7.15
N LYS A 240 6.11 -17.10 -6.45
CA LYS A 240 6.85 -18.22 -7.04
C LYS A 240 5.94 -19.20 -7.76
N ASN A 241 4.69 -19.33 -7.35
CA ASN A 241 3.73 -20.32 -7.81
C ASN A 241 2.43 -19.63 -8.28
N ALA A 242 2.53 -18.76 -9.28
CA ALA A 242 1.40 -17.96 -9.75
C ALA A 242 0.20 -18.81 -10.19
N GLN A 243 0.42 -20.00 -10.77
CA GLN A 243 -0.64 -20.89 -11.28
C GLN A 243 -1.58 -21.40 -10.19
N ILE A 244 -1.09 -21.59 -8.95
CA ILE A 244 -1.88 -22.09 -7.82
C ILE A 244 -2.14 -21.01 -6.76
N SER A 245 -1.87 -19.74 -7.08
CA SER A 245 -1.97 -18.65 -6.13
C SER A 245 -3.40 -18.47 -5.58
N ASN A 246 -4.45 -18.71 -6.38
CA ASN A 246 -5.84 -18.65 -5.94
C ASN A 246 -6.12 -19.71 -4.86
N GLN A 247 -5.60 -20.93 -5.05
CA GLN A 247 -5.79 -22.00 -4.07
C GLN A 247 -5.07 -21.70 -2.77
N ILE A 248 -3.82 -21.24 -2.84
CA ILE A 248 -3.04 -20.82 -1.66
C ILE A 248 -3.77 -19.73 -0.86
N LEU A 249 -4.37 -18.75 -1.54
CA LEU A 249 -5.13 -17.70 -0.90
C LEU A 249 -6.40 -18.23 -0.25
N SER A 250 -7.16 -19.08 -0.96
CA SER A 250 -8.39 -19.70 -0.46
C SER A 250 -8.11 -20.54 0.78
N ASP A 251 -7.08 -21.38 0.74
CA ASP A 251 -6.66 -22.21 1.88
C ASP A 251 -6.30 -21.35 3.09
N PHE A 252 -5.54 -20.28 2.89
CA PHE A 252 -5.22 -19.33 3.96
C PHE A 252 -6.46 -18.70 4.59
N ILE A 253 -7.44 -18.30 3.77
CA ILE A 253 -8.69 -17.70 4.27
C ILE A 253 -9.52 -18.74 5.03
N MET A 254 -9.61 -19.97 4.53
CA MET A 254 -10.35 -21.05 5.15
C MET A 254 -9.76 -21.47 6.51
N GLU A 255 -8.46 -21.61 6.58
CA GLU A 255 -7.74 -21.95 7.82
C GLU A 255 -8.03 -20.97 8.98
N ARG A 256 -8.38 -19.71 8.68
CA ARG A 256 -8.77 -18.74 9.71
C ARG A 256 -10.00 -19.17 10.50
N PHE A 257 -10.83 -20.05 9.98
CA PHE A 257 -12.07 -20.53 10.60
C PHE A 257 -11.92 -21.90 11.26
N GLU A 258 -10.83 -22.63 10.99
CA GLU A 258 -10.59 -23.97 11.53
C GLU A 258 -9.94 -23.93 12.93
N ILE A 259 -9.22 -22.87 13.28
CA ILE A 259 -8.48 -22.74 14.56
C ILE A 259 -9.39 -22.39 15.78
N SER A 260 -10.67 -22.68 15.72
CA SER A 260 -11.63 -22.36 16.80
C SER A 260 -12.14 -23.61 17.53
N SER A 261 -11.45 -24.75 17.45
CA SER A 261 -11.87 -26.03 18.05
C SER A 261 -10.84 -26.59 19.04
N SER A 262 -10.19 -25.71 19.82
CA SER A 262 -9.35 -26.16 20.93
C SER A 262 -9.43 -25.18 22.09
#